data_3103795a5ef90cae722742080238eb4a
#
_entry.id   3103795a5ef90cae722742080238eb4a
#
_cell.length_a   1.000
_cell.length_b   1.000
_cell.length_c   1.000
_cell.angle_alpha   90.00
_cell.angle_beta   90.00
_cell.angle_gamma   90.00
#
_symmetry.space_group_name_H-M   'P 1'
#
loop_
_entity.id
_entity.type
_entity.pdbx_description
1 polymer ?
#
loop_
_entity_poly.entity_id
_entity_poly.type
_entity_poly.pdbx_seq_one_letter_code
_entity_poly.pdbx_strand_id
1 'polypeptide(L)'
;MIRKIVVVSLACVPLIGWAAEPKQVKQENVTKATATVQSVDHDTRSLVLRTADGVDTLIVAGPEVRNFDQIEAGDTVQATYKEALLAEVLPKGSATSEPRTTISKTRSQPGEMPSASVTASVSTDVVIQSVDQSFDTVTFKRPDGIVRTVAVEDPKATQFLQKLKAGDEVRVTYTEATAIQLSKAE
;
A
#
# COMPACT_ATOMS: atom_id res chain seq x y z
N MET A 1 -69.03 27.21 -20.49
CA MET A 1 -68.40 26.05 -19.83
C MET A 1 -66.89 26.26 -19.83
N ILE A 2 -66.35 26.75 -18.72
CA ILE A 2 -64.92 27.14 -18.62
C ILE A 2 -64.21 26.00 -17.88
N ARG A 3 -63.33 25.25 -18.57
CA ARG A 3 -62.52 24.21 -18.01
C ARG A 3 -61.29 24.83 -17.33
N LYS A 4 -61.21 24.74 -16.01
CA LYS A 4 -60.04 25.12 -15.23
C LYS A 4 -58.93 24.08 -15.39
N ILE A 5 -57.79 24.51 -15.95
CA ILE A 5 -56.58 23.71 -16.04
C ILE A 5 -55.83 23.91 -14.73
N VAL A 6 -55.67 22.83 -13.94
CA VAL A 6 -54.82 22.82 -12.75
C VAL A 6 -53.40 22.46 -13.21
N VAL A 7 -52.48 23.40 -13.14
CA VAL A 7 -51.07 23.18 -13.36
C VAL A 7 -50.47 22.65 -12.03
N VAL A 8 -50.13 21.37 -11.98
CA VAL A 8 -49.38 20.75 -10.86
C VAL A 8 -47.90 21.06 -11.12
N SER A 9 -47.35 22.00 -10.36
CA SER A 9 -45.92 22.31 -10.34
C SER A 9 -45.19 21.21 -9.60
N LEU A 10 -44.46 20.38 -10.33
CA LEU A 10 -43.59 19.33 -9.76
C LEU A 10 -42.31 20.01 -9.27
N ALA A 11 -42.20 20.25 -7.97
CA ALA A 11 -41.00 20.77 -7.35
C ALA A 11 -39.91 19.67 -7.40
N CYS A 12 -38.92 19.87 -8.25
CA CYS A 12 -37.72 19.05 -8.31
C CYS A 12 -36.84 19.41 -7.10
N VAL A 13 -36.90 18.58 -6.05
CA VAL A 13 -35.98 18.68 -4.89
C VAL A 13 -34.63 18.14 -5.36
N PRO A 14 -33.54 18.92 -5.36
CA PRO A 14 -32.22 18.38 -5.66
C PRO A 14 -31.85 17.41 -4.52
N LEU A 15 -31.66 16.14 -4.84
CA LEU A 15 -31.00 15.17 -3.98
C LEU A 15 -29.55 15.65 -3.80
N ILE A 16 -29.27 16.36 -2.71
CA ILE A 16 -27.92 16.63 -2.26
C ILE A 16 -27.36 15.26 -1.85
N GLY A 17 -26.61 14.65 -2.76
CA GLY A 17 -25.85 13.44 -2.47
C GLY A 17 -24.87 13.77 -1.34
N TRP A 18 -25.11 13.24 -0.17
CA TRP A 18 -24.10 13.22 0.89
C TRP A 18 -22.95 12.36 0.37
N ALA A 19 -21.83 13.02 0.03
CA ALA A 19 -20.58 12.32 -0.20
C ALA A 19 -20.29 11.55 1.09
N ALA A 20 -20.28 10.22 1.00
CA ALA A 20 -19.93 9.38 2.13
C ALA A 20 -18.51 9.78 2.58
N GLU A 21 -18.36 10.14 3.84
CA GLU A 21 -17.05 10.50 4.40
C GLU A 21 -16.09 9.31 4.25
N PRO A 22 -14.82 9.56 3.95
CA PRO A 22 -13.85 8.49 3.77
C PRO A 22 -13.72 7.71 5.10
N LYS A 23 -14.10 6.45 5.06
CA LYS A 23 -13.98 5.52 6.19
C LYS A 23 -12.57 4.94 6.33
N GLN A 24 -11.62 5.39 5.50
CA GLN A 24 -10.26 4.89 5.46
C GLN A 24 -9.27 5.99 5.07
N VAL A 25 -8.03 5.83 5.51
CA VAL A 25 -6.88 6.62 5.07
C VAL A 25 -5.74 5.69 4.72
N LYS A 26 -5.03 6.01 3.64
CA LYS A 26 -3.83 5.29 3.19
C LYS A 26 -2.67 6.25 3.08
N GLN A 27 -1.55 5.87 3.68
CA GLN A 27 -0.26 6.50 3.51
C GLN A 27 0.66 5.52 2.79
N GLU A 28 1.41 5.99 1.81
CA GLU A 28 2.27 5.15 0.99
C GLU A 28 3.57 5.86 0.68
N ASN A 29 4.67 5.13 0.84
CA ASN A 29 6.01 5.56 0.45
C ASN A 29 6.56 4.58 -0.59
N VAL A 30 7.12 5.10 -1.67
CA VAL A 30 7.68 4.31 -2.77
C VAL A 30 9.09 4.79 -3.06
N THR A 31 10.05 3.88 -2.92
CA THR A 31 11.45 4.10 -3.29
C THR A 31 11.79 3.25 -4.52
N LYS A 32 12.44 3.85 -5.50
CA LYS A 32 12.91 3.16 -6.71
C LYS A 32 14.41 3.32 -6.83
N ALA A 33 15.05 2.24 -7.23
CA ALA A 33 16.46 2.22 -7.61
C ALA A 33 16.58 1.58 -8.99
N THR A 34 17.49 2.09 -9.81
CA THR A 34 17.76 1.58 -11.16
C THR A 34 19.24 1.30 -11.27
N ALA A 35 19.58 0.19 -11.92
CA ALA A 35 20.95 -0.18 -12.21
C ALA A 35 21.04 -0.81 -13.60
N THR A 36 22.21 -0.75 -14.23
CA THR A 36 22.48 -1.38 -15.53
C THR A 36 23.29 -2.66 -15.32
N VAL A 37 22.93 -3.71 -16.01
CA VAL A 37 23.69 -4.96 -16.05
C VAL A 37 25.01 -4.70 -16.79
N GLN A 38 26.13 -4.79 -16.10
CA GLN A 38 27.46 -4.65 -16.69
C GLN A 38 27.95 -5.97 -17.28
N SER A 39 27.68 -7.06 -16.60
CA SER A 39 28.01 -8.40 -17.03
C SER A 39 27.07 -9.41 -16.39
N VAL A 40 26.89 -10.56 -17.05
CA VAL A 40 26.14 -11.70 -16.57
C VAL A 40 26.93 -12.98 -16.81
N ASP A 41 26.92 -13.86 -15.83
CA ASP A 41 27.43 -15.21 -15.90
C ASP A 41 26.25 -16.17 -15.72
N HIS A 42 25.84 -16.83 -16.78
CA HIS A 42 24.68 -17.71 -16.79
C HIS A 42 24.93 -19.03 -16.04
N ASP A 43 26.19 -19.50 -16.01
CA ASP A 43 26.56 -20.75 -15.35
C ASP A 43 26.48 -20.64 -13.84
N THR A 44 26.98 -19.54 -13.29
CA THR A 44 26.96 -19.23 -11.85
C THR A 44 25.72 -18.43 -11.44
N ARG A 45 24.88 -18.01 -12.40
CA ARG A 45 23.72 -17.13 -12.21
C ARG A 45 24.09 -15.84 -11.49
N SER A 46 25.27 -15.31 -11.77
CA SER A 46 25.74 -14.06 -11.19
C SER A 46 25.71 -12.92 -12.21
N LEU A 47 25.47 -11.70 -11.72
CA LEU A 47 25.48 -10.49 -12.52
C LEU A 47 26.11 -9.33 -11.75
N VAL A 48 26.81 -8.46 -12.46
CA VAL A 48 27.31 -7.21 -11.93
C VAL A 48 26.35 -6.10 -12.34
N LEU A 49 25.80 -5.41 -11.37
CA LEU A 49 24.91 -4.26 -11.55
C LEU A 49 25.67 -2.97 -11.26
N ARG A 50 25.56 -1.98 -12.16
CA ARG A 50 26.07 -0.63 -11.95
C ARG A 50 24.93 0.32 -11.68
N THR A 51 24.98 0.99 -10.54
CA THR A 51 24.04 2.05 -10.16
C THR A 51 24.38 3.37 -10.88
N ALA A 52 23.47 4.35 -10.84
CA ALA A 52 23.68 5.63 -11.52
C ALA A 52 24.87 6.44 -10.98
N ASP A 53 25.25 6.22 -9.72
CA ASP A 53 26.43 6.80 -9.06
C ASP A 53 27.74 6.03 -9.36
N GLY A 54 27.69 5.02 -10.23
CA GLY A 54 28.85 4.28 -10.71
C GLY A 54 29.33 3.14 -9.81
N VAL A 55 28.56 2.77 -8.80
CA VAL A 55 28.91 1.67 -7.88
C VAL A 55 28.55 0.34 -8.52
N ASP A 56 29.52 -0.57 -8.58
CA ASP A 56 29.32 -1.95 -9.07
C ASP A 56 29.00 -2.88 -7.89
N THR A 57 27.95 -3.68 -8.06
CA THR A 57 27.49 -4.66 -7.06
C THR A 57 27.32 -6.03 -7.71
N LEU A 58 27.97 -7.05 -7.16
CA LEU A 58 27.78 -8.43 -7.57
C LEU A 58 26.53 -9.00 -6.91
N ILE A 59 25.64 -9.55 -7.72
CA ILE A 59 24.41 -10.23 -7.29
C ILE A 59 24.45 -11.67 -7.79
N VAL A 60 24.03 -12.61 -6.94
CA VAL A 60 23.79 -14.01 -7.33
C VAL A 60 22.28 -14.25 -7.29
N ALA A 61 21.70 -14.55 -8.45
CA ALA A 61 20.27 -14.78 -8.58
C ALA A 61 19.90 -16.20 -8.12
N GLY A 62 18.96 -16.30 -7.20
CA GLY A 62 18.44 -17.58 -6.73
C GLY A 62 17.65 -18.33 -7.82
N PRO A 63 17.32 -19.60 -7.58
CA PRO A 63 16.61 -20.46 -8.54
C PRO A 63 15.16 -19.97 -8.81
N GLU A 64 14.61 -19.14 -7.94
CA GLU A 64 13.30 -18.53 -8.10
C GLU A 64 13.23 -17.50 -9.23
N VAL A 65 14.36 -16.91 -9.65
CA VAL A 65 14.42 -15.98 -10.78
C VAL A 65 14.27 -16.77 -12.07
N ARG A 66 13.11 -16.69 -12.68
CA ARG A 66 12.82 -17.31 -13.99
C ARG A 66 13.43 -16.52 -15.13
N ASN A 67 13.68 -17.24 -16.22
CA ASN A 67 14.15 -16.65 -17.49
C ASN A 67 15.49 -15.89 -17.33
N PHE A 68 16.33 -16.32 -16.37
CA PHE A 68 17.63 -15.69 -16.11
C PHE A 68 18.52 -15.66 -17.37
N ASP A 69 18.39 -16.68 -18.23
CA ASP A 69 19.15 -16.81 -19.48
C ASP A 69 18.84 -15.70 -20.50
N GLN A 70 17.78 -14.93 -20.31
CA GLN A 70 17.43 -13.78 -21.15
C GLN A 70 18.11 -12.48 -20.73
N ILE A 71 18.82 -12.48 -19.59
CA ILE A 71 19.52 -11.28 -19.10
C ILE A 71 20.79 -11.09 -19.90
N GLU A 72 21.01 -9.86 -20.38
CA GLU A 72 22.19 -9.48 -21.16
C GLU A 72 22.86 -8.23 -20.56
N ALA A 73 24.14 -8.05 -20.87
CA ALA A 73 24.82 -6.80 -20.54
C ALA A 73 24.15 -5.63 -21.26
N GLY A 74 23.94 -4.54 -20.55
CA GLY A 74 23.18 -3.37 -21.03
C GLY A 74 21.73 -3.35 -20.58
N ASP A 75 21.15 -4.48 -20.17
CA ASP A 75 19.78 -4.51 -19.63
C ASP A 75 19.66 -3.63 -18.38
N THR A 76 18.46 -3.10 -18.17
CA THR A 76 18.16 -2.27 -17.00
C THR A 76 17.39 -3.07 -15.95
N VAL A 77 17.87 -3.03 -14.71
CA VAL A 77 17.21 -3.58 -13.54
C VAL A 77 16.56 -2.43 -12.76
N GLN A 78 15.27 -2.51 -12.54
CA GLN A 78 14.54 -1.60 -11.63
C GLN A 78 14.12 -2.37 -10.39
N ALA A 79 14.55 -1.89 -9.21
CA ALA A 79 14.05 -2.31 -7.92
C ALA A 79 13.06 -1.27 -7.39
N THR A 80 11.90 -1.72 -6.93
CA THR A 80 10.89 -0.88 -6.29
C THR A 80 10.62 -1.42 -4.89
N TYR A 81 10.81 -0.58 -3.89
CA TYR A 81 10.40 -0.84 -2.51
C TYR A 81 9.23 0.07 -2.16
N LYS A 82 8.20 -0.52 -1.59
CA LYS A 82 6.98 0.17 -1.23
C LYS A 82 6.59 -0.18 0.20
N GLU A 83 6.29 0.84 0.98
CA GLU A 83 5.67 0.74 2.29
C GLU A 83 4.29 1.40 2.23
N ALA A 84 3.31 0.80 2.87
CA ALA A 84 1.99 1.40 2.97
C ALA A 84 1.37 1.12 4.34
N LEU A 85 0.74 2.14 4.91
CA LEU A 85 -0.10 2.05 6.09
C LEU A 85 -1.53 2.39 5.68
N LEU A 86 -2.46 1.47 5.95
CA LEU A 86 -3.90 1.67 5.74
C LEU A 86 -4.58 1.61 7.10
N ALA A 87 -5.37 2.64 7.43
CA ALA A 87 -6.28 2.61 8.57
C ALA A 87 -7.72 2.70 8.07
N GLU A 88 -8.57 1.78 8.53
CA GLU A 88 -9.96 1.63 8.11
C GLU A 88 -10.87 1.49 9.32
N VAL A 89 -11.94 2.30 9.39
CA VAL A 89 -12.95 2.16 10.43
C VAL A 89 -13.80 0.93 10.14
N LEU A 90 -13.88 0.03 11.11
CA LEU A 90 -14.66 -1.19 11.03
C LEU A 90 -16.10 -0.96 11.51
N PRO A 91 -17.05 -1.78 11.04
CA PRO A 91 -18.36 -1.86 11.69
C PRO A 91 -18.20 -2.27 13.16
N LYS A 92 -18.98 -1.67 14.04
CA LYS A 92 -18.93 -1.95 15.47
C LYS A 92 -19.12 -3.43 15.78
N GLY A 93 -18.23 -3.99 16.59
CA GLY A 93 -18.24 -5.40 16.98
C GLY A 93 -17.62 -6.34 15.92
N SER A 94 -16.95 -5.83 14.90
CA SER A 94 -16.29 -6.64 13.88
C SER A 94 -14.77 -6.75 14.04
N ALA A 95 -14.19 -6.06 15.01
CA ALA A 95 -12.77 -6.21 15.34
C ALA A 95 -12.44 -7.63 15.80
N THR A 96 -11.29 -8.14 15.33
CA THR A 96 -10.79 -9.48 15.70
C THR A 96 -9.59 -9.36 16.63
N SER A 97 -9.43 -10.35 17.51
CA SER A 97 -8.32 -10.38 18.46
C SER A 97 -6.99 -10.86 17.85
N GLU A 98 -7.01 -11.48 16.69
CA GLU A 98 -5.83 -12.07 16.08
C GLU A 98 -5.30 -11.20 14.93
N PRO A 99 -3.99 -10.86 14.93
CA PRO A 99 -3.34 -10.26 13.79
C PRO A 99 -3.38 -11.21 12.58
N ARG A 100 -3.55 -10.64 11.39
CA ARG A 100 -3.53 -11.40 10.14
C ARG A 100 -2.26 -11.06 9.38
N THR A 101 -1.54 -12.08 8.95
CA THR A 101 -0.38 -11.93 8.08
C THR A 101 -0.68 -12.56 6.72
N THR A 102 -0.39 -11.82 5.66
CA THR A 102 -0.52 -12.30 4.28
C THR A 102 0.81 -12.08 3.57
N ILE A 103 1.31 -13.12 2.90
CA ILE A 103 2.51 -13.03 2.06
C ILE A 103 2.10 -13.48 0.65
N SER A 104 2.37 -12.62 -0.34
CA SER A 104 2.18 -12.91 -1.76
C SER A 104 3.51 -12.81 -2.49
N LYS A 105 3.77 -13.76 -3.37
CA LYS A 105 4.95 -13.78 -4.24
C LYS A 105 4.50 -13.92 -5.68
N THR A 106 5.05 -13.10 -6.56
CA THR A 106 4.83 -13.21 -8.00
C THR A 106 6.16 -13.27 -8.72
N ARG A 107 6.14 -13.81 -9.92
CA ARG A 107 7.30 -13.90 -10.82
C ARG A 107 6.82 -13.95 -12.27
N SER A 108 7.69 -13.59 -13.21
CA SER A 108 7.43 -13.63 -14.65
C SER A 108 6.98 -15.02 -15.12
N GLN A 109 6.18 -15.04 -16.17
CA GLN A 109 5.86 -16.27 -16.89
C GLN A 109 7.06 -16.75 -17.73
N PRO A 110 7.10 -18.04 -18.12
CA PRO A 110 8.10 -18.51 -19.07
C PRO A 110 8.10 -17.68 -20.36
N GLY A 111 9.29 -17.22 -20.79
CA GLY A 111 9.46 -16.39 -21.98
C GLY A 111 9.33 -14.88 -21.79
N GLU A 112 8.83 -14.40 -20.64
CA GLU A 112 8.79 -12.98 -20.32
C GLU A 112 10.12 -12.49 -19.73
N MET A 113 10.36 -11.18 -19.77
CA MET A 113 11.52 -10.57 -19.10
C MET A 113 11.50 -10.90 -17.60
N PRO A 114 12.66 -11.21 -17.01
CA PRO A 114 12.76 -11.56 -15.60
C PRO A 114 12.12 -10.51 -14.68
N SER A 115 11.20 -10.95 -13.85
CA SER A 115 10.60 -10.12 -12.82
C SER A 115 10.18 -10.97 -11.62
N ALA A 116 10.22 -10.37 -10.43
CA ALA A 116 9.73 -10.98 -9.21
C ALA A 116 9.22 -9.90 -8.26
N SER A 117 8.19 -10.24 -7.47
CA SER A 117 7.79 -9.39 -6.35
C SER A 117 7.40 -10.21 -5.14
N VAL A 118 7.64 -9.63 -3.98
CA VAL A 118 7.18 -10.13 -2.69
C VAL A 118 6.42 -9.01 -1.99
N THR A 119 5.21 -9.33 -1.55
CA THR A 119 4.39 -8.42 -0.74
C THR A 119 4.07 -9.11 0.58
N ALA A 120 4.35 -8.46 1.69
CA ALA A 120 3.97 -8.88 3.02
C ALA A 120 3.05 -7.84 3.66
N SER A 121 1.94 -8.28 4.24
CA SER A 121 0.99 -7.40 4.94
C SER A 121 0.68 -7.98 6.31
N VAL A 122 0.65 -7.11 7.30
CA VAL A 122 0.20 -7.43 8.67
C VAL A 122 -0.94 -6.49 9.03
N SER A 123 -2.08 -7.06 9.40
CA SER A 123 -3.26 -6.31 9.86
C SER A 123 -3.53 -6.60 11.33
N THR A 124 -3.86 -5.56 12.08
CA THR A 124 -4.34 -5.68 13.47
C THR A 124 -5.53 -4.75 13.67
N ASP A 125 -6.50 -5.21 14.44
CA ASP A 125 -7.68 -4.41 14.78
C ASP A 125 -7.44 -3.78 16.16
N VAL A 126 -7.67 -2.48 16.29
CA VAL A 126 -7.46 -1.72 17.52
C VAL A 126 -8.75 -1.01 17.94
N VAL A 127 -8.90 -0.74 19.23
CA VAL A 127 -10.03 0.05 19.76
C VAL A 127 -9.51 1.41 20.19
N ILE A 128 -10.07 2.48 19.62
CA ILE A 128 -9.73 3.85 19.96
C ILE A 128 -10.16 4.16 21.40
N GLN A 129 -9.23 4.65 22.19
CA GLN A 129 -9.49 5.08 23.56
C GLN A 129 -9.75 6.58 23.64
N SER A 130 -8.93 7.37 22.96
CA SER A 130 -9.08 8.82 22.88
C SER A 130 -8.37 9.39 21.65
N VAL A 131 -8.81 10.56 21.21
CA VAL A 131 -8.17 11.37 20.18
C VAL A 131 -7.93 12.75 20.79
N ASP A 132 -6.70 13.24 20.72
CA ASP A 132 -6.34 14.61 21.08
C ASP A 132 -6.09 15.39 19.79
N GLN A 133 -7.05 16.26 19.45
CA GLN A 133 -6.99 17.07 18.24
C GLN A 133 -6.01 18.25 18.35
N SER A 134 -5.60 18.62 19.56
CA SER A 134 -4.67 19.73 19.78
C SER A 134 -3.22 19.32 19.51
N PHE A 135 -2.92 18.04 19.71
CA PHE A 135 -1.60 17.47 19.51
C PHE A 135 -1.54 16.44 18.36
N ASP A 136 -2.63 16.28 17.61
CA ASP A 136 -2.79 15.29 16.55
C ASP A 136 -2.35 13.88 16.99
N THR A 137 -2.78 13.48 18.22
CA THR A 137 -2.43 12.17 18.75
C THR A 137 -3.67 11.28 18.91
N VAL A 138 -3.47 9.97 18.77
CA VAL A 138 -4.47 8.95 19.01
C VAL A 138 -3.95 7.93 20.01
N THR A 139 -4.78 7.64 21.01
CA THR A 139 -4.55 6.55 21.98
C THR A 139 -5.48 5.39 21.62
N PHE A 140 -4.90 4.21 21.45
CA PHE A 140 -5.66 3.01 21.12
C PHE A 140 -5.20 1.81 21.95
N LYS A 141 -6.10 0.84 22.10
CA LYS A 141 -5.84 -0.45 22.75
C LYS A 141 -5.76 -1.54 21.68
N ARG A 142 -4.68 -2.31 21.71
CA ARG A 142 -4.46 -3.48 20.86
C ARG A 142 -5.18 -4.72 21.42
N PRO A 143 -5.36 -5.79 20.61
CA PRO A 143 -5.96 -7.05 21.07
C PRO A 143 -5.22 -7.71 22.26
N ASP A 144 -3.90 -7.55 22.33
CA ASP A 144 -3.06 -8.04 23.45
C ASP A 144 -3.22 -7.22 24.75
N GLY A 145 -4.13 -6.24 24.76
CA GLY A 145 -4.39 -5.36 25.89
C GLY A 145 -3.45 -4.16 26.02
N ILE A 146 -2.39 -4.09 25.20
CA ILE A 146 -1.44 -2.99 25.25
C ILE A 146 -2.08 -1.70 24.73
N VAL A 147 -1.91 -0.62 25.49
CA VAL A 147 -2.34 0.73 25.11
C VAL A 147 -1.14 1.50 24.53
N ARG A 148 -1.34 2.17 23.40
CA ARG A 148 -0.36 3.00 22.74
C ARG A 148 -0.93 4.36 22.39
N THR A 149 -0.10 5.40 22.50
CA THR A 149 -0.38 6.74 21.98
C THR A 149 0.62 7.01 20.86
N VAL A 150 0.14 7.46 19.71
CA VAL A 150 0.95 7.82 18.55
C VAL A 150 0.56 9.21 18.06
N ALA A 151 1.55 9.98 17.63
CA ALA A 151 1.34 11.23 16.92
C ALA A 151 1.15 10.94 15.43
N VAL A 152 0.32 11.75 14.78
CA VAL A 152 -0.01 11.64 13.36
C VAL A 152 0.42 12.93 12.68
N GLU A 153 1.41 12.85 11.79
CA GLU A 153 1.99 14.02 11.12
C GLU A 153 1.45 14.23 9.70
N ASP A 154 0.95 13.16 9.07
CA ASP A 154 0.40 13.27 7.71
C ASP A 154 -0.95 13.98 7.71
N PRO A 155 -1.15 15.06 6.89
CA PRO A 155 -2.37 15.86 6.91
C PRO A 155 -3.66 15.08 6.58
N LYS A 156 -3.59 14.05 5.73
CA LYS A 156 -4.76 13.20 5.42
C LYS A 156 -5.09 12.27 6.57
N ALA A 157 -4.05 11.74 7.20
CA ALA A 157 -4.21 10.89 8.39
C ALA A 157 -4.73 11.72 9.57
N THR A 158 -4.28 12.96 9.76
CA THR A 158 -4.85 13.89 10.76
C THR A 158 -6.33 14.15 10.51
N GLN A 159 -6.76 14.43 9.27
CA GLN A 159 -8.17 14.60 8.95
C GLN A 159 -9.01 13.34 9.21
N PHE A 160 -8.45 12.17 8.99
CA PHE A 160 -9.10 10.91 9.33
C PHE A 160 -9.19 10.73 10.86
N LEU A 161 -8.09 10.99 11.57
CA LEU A 161 -8.01 10.91 13.03
C LEU A 161 -9.07 11.80 13.73
N GLN A 162 -9.28 13.03 13.22
CA GLN A 162 -10.26 13.97 13.78
C GLN A 162 -11.72 13.48 13.72
N LYS A 163 -11.99 12.46 12.88
CA LYS A 163 -13.31 11.85 12.74
C LYS A 163 -13.51 10.66 13.67
N LEU A 164 -12.43 10.11 14.23
CA LEU A 164 -12.47 8.97 15.14
C LEU A 164 -12.98 9.39 16.53
N LYS A 165 -13.64 8.44 17.18
CA LYS A 165 -14.20 8.59 18.53
C LYS A 165 -13.75 7.44 19.41
N ALA A 166 -13.76 7.66 20.73
CA ALA A 166 -13.56 6.58 21.69
C ALA A 166 -14.58 5.46 21.45
N GLY A 167 -14.08 4.24 21.41
CA GLY A 167 -14.86 3.03 21.12
C GLY A 167 -14.95 2.66 19.65
N ASP A 168 -14.43 3.47 18.72
CA ASP A 168 -14.30 3.07 17.31
C ASP A 168 -13.30 1.92 17.18
N GLU A 169 -13.65 0.97 16.33
CA GLU A 169 -12.80 -0.14 15.95
C GLU A 169 -12.12 0.21 14.63
N VAL A 170 -10.79 0.11 14.59
CA VAL A 170 -10.00 0.48 13.42
C VAL A 170 -9.08 -0.66 13.07
N ARG A 171 -9.11 -1.09 11.80
CA ARG A 171 -8.11 -1.99 11.24
C ARG A 171 -6.94 -1.18 10.74
N VAL A 172 -5.76 -1.52 11.23
CA VAL A 172 -4.49 -0.97 10.76
C VAL A 172 -3.76 -2.07 10.00
N THR A 173 -3.48 -1.83 8.73
CA THR A 173 -2.74 -2.75 7.86
C THR A 173 -1.43 -2.08 7.45
N TYR A 174 -0.32 -2.71 7.79
CA TYR A 174 0.99 -2.36 7.29
C TYR A 174 1.39 -3.31 6.16
N THR A 175 1.84 -2.77 5.05
CA THR A 175 2.24 -3.54 3.88
C THR A 175 3.63 -3.12 3.44
N GLU A 176 4.49 -4.10 3.23
CA GLU A 176 5.78 -3.95 2.55
C GLU A 176 5.74 -4.73 1.24
N ALA A 177 6.26 -4.13 0.17
CA ALA A 177 6.41 -4.80 -1.10
C ALA A 177 7.77 -4.48 -1.72
N THR A 178 8.45 -5.52 -2.19
CA THR A 178 9.66 -5.39 -3.00
C THR A 178 9.39 -6.01 -4.36
N ALA A 179 9.65 -5.27 -5.41
CA ALA A 179 9.56 -5.75 -6.78
C ALA A 179 10.87 -5.48 -7.52
N ILE A 180 11.30 -6.45 -8.32
CA ILE A 180 12.45 -6.34 -9.21
C ILE A 180 11.94 -6.66 -10.61
N GLN A 181 12.30 -5.83 -11.58
CA GLN A 181 11.93 -5.99 -12.99
C GLN A 181 13.14 -5.66 -13.87
N LEU A 182 13.35 -6.49 -14.87
CA LEU A 182 14.31 -6.21 -15.94
C LEU A 182 13.60 -5.69 -17.18
N SER A 183 14.29 -4.82 -17.92
CA SER A 183 13.91 -4.37 -19.25
C SER A 183 15.15 -4.38 -20.15
N LYS A 184 14.96 -4.61 -21.45
CA LYS A 184 16.03 -4.53 -22.42
C LYS A 184 16.60 -3.12 -22.51
N ALA A 185 17.89 -3.02 -22.85
CA ALA A 185 18.49 -1.75 -23.25
C ALA A 185 17.70 -1.14 -24.42
N GLU A 186 17.47 0.18 -24.37
CA GLU A 186 16.90 0.94 -25.48
C GLU A 186 17.94 1.20 -26.57
#